data_ce8a2f726486c10e0d5ea7c8688d92d0
#
_entry.id   ce8a2f726486c10e0d5ea7c8688d92d0
#
_cell.length_a   1.000
_cell.length_b   1.000
_cell.length_c   1.000
_cell.angle_alpha   90.00
_cell.angle_beta   90.00
_cell.angle_gamma   90.00
#
_symmetry.space_group_name_H-M   'P 1'
#
loop_
_entity.id
_entity.type
_entity.pdbx_description
1 polymer ?
#
loop_
_entity_poly.entity_id
_entity_poly.type
_entity_poly.pdbx_seq_one_letter_code
_entity_poly.pdbx_strand_id
1 'polypeptide(L)'
;MIFQIYEVSTPAEARALGAMGVDHIGVLVGEGSFPREQTIEKAREIFAAIPAGSKASALSLSHDVDLILRLTAALMPAILHLGAAPPHFSPAQLRTVKAEFPKVSLMRSIPVVDESSIALARSYEGIADWLLLDSYESGDRQIGALGVTHSWELDRRIIESVRIPAIIAGGLGPENVQEAIRVARPAGVDSKTKTDKSDGSHTKDLQKASAFVQAARGPNCATNQHRVLLGVVSRAKREKTVD
;
A
#
# COMPACT_ATOMS: atom_id res chain seq x y z
N MET A 1 -11.72 -1.27 -4.95
CA MET A 1 -10.46 -2.01 -4.71
C MET A 1 -9.33 -1.02 -4.69
N ILE A 2 -8.54 -0.96 -3.62
CA ILE A 2 -7.36 -0.09 -3.48
C ILE A 2 -6.14 -0.79 -4.09
N PHE A 3 -5.37 -0.09 -4.90
CA PHE A 3 -4.06 -0.52 -5.41
C PHE A 3 -2.97 0.25 -4.70
N GLN A 4 -2.08 -0.45 -4.04
CA GLN A 4 -0.99 0.12 -3.24
C GLN A 4 0.36 -0.37 -3.75
N ILE A 5 1.35 0.52 -3.81
CA ILE A 5 2.74 0.17 -4.14
C ILE A 5 3.68 0.89 -3.17
N TYR A 6 4.54 0.13 -2.50
CA TYR A 6 5.49 0.63 -1.52
C TYR A 6 6.94 0.74 -2.02
N GLU A 7 7.73 1.46 -1.23
CA GLU A 7 9.15 1.76 -1.43
C GLU A 7 9.42 2.48 -2.75
N VAL A 8 8.58 3.48 -3.04
CA VAL A 8 8.82 4.43 -4.12
C VAL A 8 9.95 5.38 -3.70
N SER A 9 10.96 5.52 -4.55
CA SER A 9 12.23 6.19 -4.23
C SER A 9 12.48 7.48 -5.00
N THR A 10 11.66 7.77 -6.03
CA THR A 10 11.83 8.97 -6.86
C THR A 10 10.50 9.67 -7.19
N PRO A 11 10.53 11.01 -7.39
CA PRO A 11 9.37 11.76 -7.88
C PRO A 11 8.83 11.26 -9.25
N ALA A 12 9.71 10.73 -10.10
CA ALA A 12 9.33 10.19 -11.40
C ALA A 12 8.49 8.92 -11.27
N GLU A 13 8.89 7.99 -10.38
CA GLU A 13 8.10 6.80 -10.06
C GLU A 13 6.74 7.17 -9.48
N ALA A 14 6.69 8.12 -8.54
CA ALA A 14 5.44 8.56 -7.92
C ALA A 14 4.43 9.08 -8.96
N ARG A 15 4.88 9.94 -9.89
CA ARG A 15 4.05 10.42 -11.00
C ARG A 15 3.56 9.30 -11.89
N ALA A 16 4.45 8.40 -12.29
CA ALA A 16 4.11 7.31 -13.19
C ALA A 16 3.11 6.34 -12.56
N LEU A 17 3.31 5.96 -11.30
CA LEU A 17 2.39 5.07 -10.58
C LEU A 17 1.01 5.71 -10.40
N GLY A 18 0.94 6.99 -10.05
CA GLY A 18 -0.34 7.70 -9.95
C GLY A 18 -1.06 7.78 -11.31
N ALA A 19 -0.34 8.01 -12.41
CA ALA A 19 -0.91 7.99 -13.76
C ALA A 19 -1.45 6.61 -14.17
N MET A 20 -0.95 5.51 -13.59
CA MET A 20 -1.46 4.14 -13.77
C MET A 20 -2.70 3.84 -12.92
N GLY A 21 -3.07 4.76 -12.01
CA GLY A 21 -4.19 4.59 -11.10
C GLY A 21 -3.85 3.77 -9.85
N VAL A 22 -2.62 3.89 -9.36
CA VAL A 22 -2.24 3.44 -8.01
C VAL A 22 -2.83 4.41 -7.00
N ASP A 23 -3.61 3.91 -6.04
CA ASP A 23 -4.34 4.74 -5.07
C ASP A 23 -3.46 5.19 -3.90
N HIS A 24 -2.62 4.27 -3.38
CA HIS A 24 -1.69 4.56 -2.29
C HIS A 24 -0.25 4.39 -2.78
N ILE A 25 0.53 5.46 -2.71
CA ILE A 25 1.93 5.48 -3.10
C ILE A 25 2.78 5.63 -1.85
N GLY A 26 3.51 4.56 -1.51
CA GLY A 26 4.20 4.42 -0.25
C GLY A 26 5.70 4.69 -0.35
N VAL A 27 6.21 5.47 0.61
CA VAL A 27 7.63 5.77 0.79
C VAL A 27 8.06 5.24 2.16
N LEU A 28 9.13 4.47 2.21
CA LEU A 28 9.77 4.07 3.47
C LEU A 28 10.57 5.25 4.00
N VAL A 29 10.25 5.71 5.21
CA VAL A 29 10.83 6.92 5.82
C VAL A 29 11.47 6.60 7.17
N GLY A 30 12.64 7.17 7.43
CA GLY A 30 13.37 6.97 8.69
C GLY A 30 14.66 7.76 8.76
N GLU A 31 15.49 7.40 9.72
CA GLU A 31 16.80 8.02 9.98
C GLU A 31 17.99 7.07 9.66
N GLY A 32 17.80 6.13 8.72
CA GLY A 32 18.87 5.21 8.25
C GLY A 32 19.00 3.93 9.08
N SER A 33 18.01 3.58 9.91
CA SER A 33 18.00 2.34 10.69
C SER A 33 17.67 1.09 9.85
N PHE A 34 17.00 1.29 8.73
CA PHE A 34 16.67 0.23 7.77
C PHE A 34 17.17 0.59 6.37
N PRO A 35 17.55 -0.41 5.58
CA PRO A 35 17.92 -0.19 4.18
C PRO A 35 16.80 0.52 3.42
N ARG A 36 17.17 1.46 2.53
CA ARG A 36 16.24 2.17 1.63
C ARG A 36 15.31 3.20 2.31
N GLU A 37 15.44 3.47 3.59
CA GLU A 37 14.75 4.60 4.21
C GLU A 37 15.11 5.89 3.47
N GLN A 38 14.08 6.68 3.17
CA GLN A 38 14.24 8.02 2.61
C GLN A 38 14.27 9.04 3.75
N THR A 39 15.07 10.10 3.59
CA THR A 39 15.04 11.25 4.49
C THR A 39 13.72 12.00 4.35
N ILE A 40 13.42 12.86 5.34
CA ILE A 40 12.22 13.72 5.31
C ILE A 40 12.20 14.59 4.04
N GLU A 41 13.34 15.18 3.67
CA GLU A 41 13.46 16.05 2.50
C GLU A 41 13.15 15.27 1.21
N LYS A 42 13.71 14.08 1.08
CA LYS A 42 13.47 13.22 -0.08
C LYS A 42 12.03 12.73 -0.14
N ALA A 43 11.47 12.35 0.98
CA ALA A 43 10.06 11.95 1.07
C ALA A 43 9.10 13.10 0.68
N ARG A 44 9.39 14.34 1.07
CA ARG A 44 8.63 15.53 0.64
C ARG A 44 8.67 15.73 -0.88
N GLU A 45 9.85 15.59 -1.51
CA GLU A 45 9.97 15.68 -2.97
C GLU A 45 9.11 14.63 -3.68
N ILE A 46 9.12 13.38 -3.16
CA ILE A 46 8.34 12.28 -3.71
C ILE A 46 6.83 12.55 -3.51
N PHE A 47 6.42 12.96 -2.31
CA PHE A 47 5.01 13.25 -2.00
C PHE A 47 4.46 14.41 -2.83
N ALA A 48 5.25 15.46 -3.06
CA ALA A 48 4.86 16.59 -3.91
C ALA A 48 4.65 16.18 -5.38
N ALA A 49 5.19 15.06 -5.80
CA ALA A 49 5.04 14.54 -7.16
C ALA A 49 3.84 13.57 -7.33
N ILE A 50 3.18 13.18 -6.23
CA ILE A 50 2.02 12.29 -6.28
C ILE A 50 0.82 13.04 -6.87
N PRO A 51 0.16 12.54 -7.92
CA PRO A 51 -1.01 13.18 -8.49
C PRO A 51 -2.21 13.22 -7.51
N ALA A 52 -3.09 14.20 -7.69
CA ALA A 52 -4.24 14.45 -6.81
C ALA A 52 -5.21 13.26 -6.63
N GLY A 53 -5.21 12.28 -7.54
CA GLY A 53 -6.03 11.06 -7.43
C GLY A 53 -5.43 9.98 -6.52
N SER A 54 -4.18 10.14 -6.09
CA SER A 54 -3.47 9.17 -5.24
C SER A 54 -3.14 9.76 -3.88
N LYS A 55 -2.91 8.90 -2.87
CA LYS A 55 -2.57 9.30 -1.50
C LYS A 55 -1.11 8.97 -1.18
N ALA A 56 -0.43 9.93 -0.57
CA ALA A 56 0.90 9.72 0.00
C ALA A 56 0.80 8.85 1.27
N SER A 57 1.55 7.76 1.31
CA SER A 57 1.68 6.91 2.48
C SER A 57 3.13 6.91 2.98
N ALA A 58 3.34 7.32 4.23
CA ALA A 58 4.64 7.23 4.91
C ALA A 58 4.70 5.92 5.68
N LEU A 59 5.58 4.99 5.29
CA LEU A 59 5.86 3.77 6.03
C LEU A 59 7.01 4.04 7.01
N SER A 60 6.81 3.76 8.28
CA SER A 60 7.87 3.69 9.28
C SER A 60 7.98 2.28 9.86
N LEU A 61 9.20 1.76 9.90
CA LEU A 61 9.53 0.47 10.53
C LEU A 61 10.05 0.66 11.96
N SER A 62 10.13 1.91 12.43
CA SER A 62 10.56 2.23 13.79
C SER A 62 9.52 1.81 14.82
N HIS A 63 10.00 1.48 16.02
CA HIS A 63 9.21 1.31 17.24
C HIS A 63 9.36 2.50 18.19
N ASP A 64 10.20 3.46 17.84
CA ASP A 64 10.38 4.71 18.59
C ASP A 64 9.23 5.68 18.25
N VAL A 65 8.35 5.90 19.26
CA VAL A 65 7.18 6.76 19.11
C VAL A 65 7.58 8.22 18.85
N ASP A 66 8.63 8.71 19.49
CA ASP A 66 9.09 10.10 19.30
C ASP A 66 9.60 10.33 17.88
N LEU A 67 10.31 9.36 17.32
CA LEU A 67 10.72 9.41 15.90
C LEU A 67 9.49 9.39 14.98
N ILE A 68 8.53 8.50 15.23
CA ILE A 68 7.29 8.40 14.44
C ILE A 68 6.52 9.74 14.48
N LEU A 69 6.40 10.36 15.66
CA LEU A 69 5.73 11.66 15.81
C LEU A 69 6.48 12.76 15.03
N ARG A 70 7.82 12.82 15.12
CA ARG A 70 8.63 13.79 14.36
C ARG A 70 8.47 13.61 12.85
N LEU A 71 8.58 12.38 12.35
CA LEU A 71 8.40 12.08 10.92
C LEU A 71 6.98 12.47 10.45
N THR A 72 5.97 12.15 11.25
CA THR A 72 4.57 12.45 10.92
C THR A 72 4.32 13.95 10.89
N ALA A 73 4.79 14.69 11.88
CA ALA A 73 4.68 16.15 11.94
C ALA A 73 5.38 16.84 10.75
N ALA A 74 6.56 16.32 10.37
CA ALA A 74 7.34 16.88 9.28
C ALA A 74 6.72 16.61 7.89
N LEU A 75 6.08 15.44 7.70
CA LEU A 75 5.58 15.00 6.39
C LEU A 75 4.08 15.21 6.21
N MET A 76 3.30 15.18 7.28
CA MET A 76 1.84 15.21 7.27
C MET A 76 1.24 14.33 6.15
N PRO A 77 1.56 13.03 6.11
CA PRO A 77 1.10 12.15 5.04
C PRO A 77 -0.40 11.93 5.11
N ALA A 78 -1.04 11.57 4.01
CA ALA A 78 -2.43 11.15 4.03
C ALA A 78 -2.61 9.84 4.82
N ILE A 79 -1.63 8.96 4.75
CA ILE A 79 -1.59 7.68 5.48
C ILE A 79 -0.23 7.55 6.16
N LEU A 80 -0.23 7.26 7.46
CA LEU A 80 0.94 6.80 8.20
C LEU A 80 0.83 5.29 8.39
N HIS A 81 1.76 4.56 7.80
CA HIS A 81 1.83 3.10 7.92
C HIS A 81 2.91 2.69 8.91
N LEU A 82 2.56 1.88 9.88
CA LEU A 82 3.44 1.39 10.94
C LEU A 82 3.69 -0.11 10.77
N GLY A 83 4.92 -0.43 10.32
CA GLY A 83 5.35 -1.77 9.94
C GLY A 83 6.22 -2.51 10.98
N ALA A 84 6.52 -1.90 12.13
CA ALA A 84 7.28 -2.57 13.19
C ALA A 84 6.57 -3.84 13.69
N ALA A 85 7.32 -4.90 14.01
CA ALA A 85 6.77 -6.15 14.51
C ALA A 85 6.00 -5.97 15.84
N PRO A 86 4.96 -6.78 16.12
CA PRO A 86 4.06 -6.58 17.26
C PRO A 86 4.74 -6.51 18.65
N PRO A 87 5.81 -7.28 18.95
CA PRO A 87 6.49 -7.16 20.25
C PRO A 87 7.09 -5.77 20.48
N HIS A 88 7.35 -5.03 19.41
CA HIS A 88 8.02 -3.73 19.47
C HIS A 88 7.07 -2.55 19.34
N PHE A 89 5.82 -2.76 18.86
CA PHE A 89 4.86 -1.68 18.66
C PHE A 89 3.43 -2.11 19.02
N SER A 90 2.93 -1.62 20.14
CA SER A 90 1.66 -2.01 20.77
C SER A 90 0.47 -1.14 20.31
N PRO A 91 -0.78 -1.60 20.55
CA PRO A 91 -1.97 -0.76 20.35
C PRO A 91 -1.96 0.54 21.19
N ALA A 92 -1.33 0.54 22.37
CA ALA A 92 -1.23 1.75 23.19
C ALA A 92 -0.37 2.83 22.52
N GLN A 93 0.78 2.44 21.95
CA GLN A 93 1.63 3.35 21.19
C GLN A 93 0.91 3.91 19.95
N LEU A 94 0.12 3.07 19.26
CA LEU A 94 -0.69 3.52 18.13
C LEU A 94 -1.74 4.57 18.55
N ARG A 95 -2.37 4.40 19.74
CA ARG A 95 -3.30 5.41 20.29
C ARG A 95 -2.61 6.74 20.54
N THR A 96 -1.37 6.74 21.04
CA THR A 96 -0.58 7.97 21.23
C THR A 96 -0.40 8.70 19.90
N VAL A 97 0.00 8.00 18.85
CA VAL A 97 0.14 8.59 17.51
C VAL A 97 -1.20 9.10 16.98
N LYS A 98 -2.29 8.36 17.16
CA LYS A 98 -3.63 8.77 16.70
C LYS A 98 -4.13 10.02 17.43
N ALA A 99 -3.86 10.14 18.73
CA ALA A 99 -4.25 11.31 19.51
C ALA A 99 -3.54 12.58 19.05
N GLU A 100 -2.25 12.48 18.69
CA GLU A 100 -1.46 13.62 18.22
C GLU A 100 -1.83 14.02 16.78
N PHE A 101 -2.13 13.03 15.92
CA PHE A 101 -2.47 13.26 14.51
C PHE A 101 -3.85 12.69 14.13
N PRO A 102 -4.96 13.22 14.67
CA PRO A 102 -6.30 12.64 14.48
C PRO A 102 -6.78 12.66 13.03
N LYS A 103 -6.22 13.53 12.18
CA LYS A 103 -6.57 13.65 10.76
C LYS A 103 -5.74 12.75 9.84
N VAL A 104 -4.63 12.20 10.32
CA VAL A 104 -3.81 11.26 9.56
C VAL A 104 -4.45 9.88 9.66
N SER A 105 -4.67 9.22 8.52
CA SER A 105 -5.12 7.83 8.52
C SER A 105 -4.00 6.91 8.97
N LEU A 106 -4.26 6.05 9.96
CA LEU A 106 -3.28 5.10 10.45
C LEU A 106 -3.48 3.73 9.82
N MET A 107 -2.42 3.20 9.21
CA MET A 107 -2.35 1.82 8.71
C MET A 107 -1.43 1.01 9.61
N ARG A 108 -1.86 -0.19 10.00
CA ARG A 108 -1.07 -1.11 10.84
C ARG A 108 -0.81 -2.41 10.12
N SER A 109 0.47 -2.82 10.02
CA SER A 109 0.81 -4.16 9.54
C SER A 109 0.43 -5.23 10.57
N ILE A 110 -0.16 -6.31 10.08
CA ILE A 110 -0.48 -7.51 10.85
C ILE A 110 0.29 -8.68 10.24
N PRO A 111 1.14 -9.38 11.01
CA PRO A 111 1.81 -10.57 10.56
C PRO A 111 0.79 -11.71 10.40
N VAL A 112 0.73 -12.32 9.23
CA VAL A 112 -0.16 -13.45 8.96
C VAL A 112 0.61 -14.76 9.16
N VAL A 113 0.51 -15.29 10.37
CA VAL A 113 1.26 -16.49 10.80
C VAL A 113 0.31 -17.64 11.11
N ASP A 114 -0.63 -17.42 12.02
CA ASP A 114 -1.60 -18.39 12.51
C ASP A 114 -2.87 -17.70 13.07
N GLU A 115 -3.70 -18.44 13.79
CA GLU A 115 -4.94 -17.94 14.40
C GLU A 115 -4.74 -16.75 15.36
N SER A 116 -3.56 -16.58 15.95
CA SER A 116 -3.26 -15.46 16.84
C SER A 116 -3.28 -14.12 16.10
N SER A 117 -3.05 -14.13 14.77
CA SER A 117 -3.14 -12.97 13.90
C SER A 117 -4.55 -12.35 13.92
N ILE A 118 -5.61 -13.15 14.11
CA ILE A 118 -6.99 -12.68 14.25
C ILE A 118 -7.16 -11.84 15.52
N ALA A 119 -6.69 -12.35 16.66
CA ALA A 119 -6.77 -11.63 17.92
C ALA A 119 -5.96 -10.32 17.89
N LEU A 120 -4.79 -10.36 17.25
CA LEU A 120 -3.95 -9.18 17.04
C LEU A 120 -4.66 -8.14 16.17
N ALA A 121 -5.25 -8.53 15.04
CA ALA A 121 -5.99 -7.61 14.17
C ALA A 121 -7.13 -6.91 14.92
N ARG A 122 -7.91 -7.66 15.71
CA ARG A 122 -8.98 -7.14 16.56
C ARG A 122 -8.51 -6.14 17.59
N SER A 123 -7.28 -6.28 18.12
CA SER A 123 -6.75 -5.36 19.13
C SER A 123 -6.54 -3.93 18.61
N TYR A 124 -6.56 -3.74 17.29
CA TYR A 124 -6.44 -2.43 16.64
C TYR A 124 -7.79 -1.81 16.25
N GLU A 125 -8.92 -2.47 16.50
CA GLU A 125 -10.24 -1.89 16.23
C GLU A 125 -10.46 -0.58 17.02
N GLY A 126 -11.00 0.42 16.34
CA GLY A 126 -11.20 1.76 16.91
C GLY A 126 -9.92 2.60 17.03
N ILE A 127 -8.76 2.10 16.55
CA ILE A 127 -7.48 2.81 16.58
C ILE A 127 -6.92 2.97 15.17
N ALA A 128 -6.78 1.86 14.43
CA ALA A 128 -6.30 1.87 13.06
C ALA A 128 -7.44 2.13 12.07
N ASP A 129 -7.16 2.88 11.01
CA ASP A 129 -8.09 3.13 9.91
C ASP A 129 -7.95 2.08 8.80
N TRP A 130 -6.78 1.42 8.73
CA TRP A 130 -6.43 0.37 7.78
C TRP A 130 -5.58 -0.71 8.43
N LEU A 131 -5.73 -1.95 7.97
CA LEU A 131 -4.77 -3.03 8.21
C LEU A 131 -4.03 -3.37 6.91
N LEU A 132 -2.73 -3.70 7.02
CA LEU A 132 -1.98 -4.38 5.98
C LEU A 132 -1.65 -5.79 6.48
N LEU A 133 -2.13 -6.81 5.79
CA LEU A 133 -1.85 -8.22 6.10
C LEU A 133 -0.65 -8.66 5.27
N ASP A 134 0.44 -9.06 5.93
CA ASP A 134 1.68 -9.39 5.23
C ASP A 134 2.36 -10.62 5.85
N SER A 135 3.25 -11.23 5.08
CA SER A 135 4.10 -12.32 5.54
C SER A 135 5.07 -11.85 6.63
N TYR A 136 5.44 -12.76 7.51
CA TYR A 136 6.33 -12.47 8.62
C TYR A 136 7.18 -13.69 8.96
N GLU A 137 8.44 -13.47 9.25
CA GLU A 137 9.35 -14.48 9.81
C GLU A 137 9.60 -14.17 11.29
N SER A 138 9.50 -15.22 12.12
CA SER A 138 9.64 -15.07 13.57
C SER A 138 11.02 -14.55 13.93
N GLY A 139 11.07 -13.47 14.71
CA GLY A 139 12.31 -12.81 15.11
C GLY A 139 12.64 -11.57 14.30
N ASP A 140 11.96 -11.31 13.19
CA ASP A 140 12.13 -10.08 12.43
C ASP A 140 11.63 -8.85 13.21
N ARG A 141 12.33 -7.74 13.05
CA ARG A 141 11.93 -6.45 13.67
C ARG A 141 10.80 -5.75 12.93
N GLN A 142 10.56 -6.14 11.68
CA GLN A 142 9.54 -5.57 10.79
C GLN A 142 8.64 -6.68 10.23
N ILE A 143 7.46 -6.31 9.75
CA ILE A 143 6.53 -7.18 9.06
C ILE A 143 6.66 -6.91 7.55
N GLY A 144 6.66 -7.99 6.74
CA GLY A 144 6.68 -7.91 5.29
C GLY A 144 8.08 -7.80 4.67
N ALA A 145 8.13 -7.42 3.40
CA ALA A 145 9.32 -7.32 2.55
C ALA A 145 10.03 -8.66 2.23
N LEU A 146 9.46 -9.81 2.60
CA LEU A 146 10.02 -11.14 2.33
C LEU A 146 9.82 -11.59 0.87
N GLY A 147 8.83 -11.01 0.17
CA GLY A 147 8.51 -11.38 -1.21
C GLY A 147 7.89 -12.77 -1.37
N VAL A 148 7.43 -13.37 -0.28
CA VAL A 148 6.74 -14.67 -0.23
C VAL A 148 5.28 -14.52 0.14
N THR A 149 4.44 -15.43 -0.34
CA THR A 149 3.02 -15.48 -0.01
C THR A 149 2.79 -16.19 1.32
N HIS A 150 1.65 -15.90 1.93
CA HIS A 150 1.12 -16.58 3.12
C HIS A 150 -0.30 -17.13 2.83
N SER A 151 -1.01 -17.59 3.85
CA SER A 151 -2.35 -18.16 3.67
C SER A 151 -3.41 -17.10 3.43
N TRP A 152 -3.95 -17.02 2.21
CA TRP A 152 -5.06 -16.11 1.85
C TRP A 152 -6.38 -16.52 2.51
N GLU A 153 -6.56 -17.78 2.89
CA GLU A 153 -7.67 -18.25 3.71
C GLU A 153 -7.62 -17.66 5.11
N LEU A 154 -6.40 -17.55 5.69
CA LEU A 154 -6.23 -16.88 6.97
C LEU A 154 -6.47 -15.36 6.85
N ASP A 155 -6.00 -14.73 5.77
CA ASP A 155 -6.34 -13.34 5.46
C ASP A 155 -7.86 -13.13 5.45
N ARG A 156 -8.59 -13.98 4.75
CA ARG A 156 -10.05 -13.93 4.70
C ARG A 156 -10.67 -13.98 6.09
N ARG A 157 -10.20 -14.88 6.94
CA ARG A 157 -10.71 -15.02 8.32
C ARG A 157 -10.39 -13.80 9.19
N ILE A 158 -9.20 -13.22 9.01
CA ILE A 158 -8.83 -11.95 9.65
C ILE A 158 -9.79 -10.86 9.19
N ILE A 159 -9.98 -10.69 7.88
CA ILE A 159 -10.85 -9.67 7.27
C ILE A 159 -12.30 -9.81 7.77
N GLU A 160 -12.85 -11.03 7.79
CA GLU A 160 -14.20 -11.29 8.27
C GLU A 160 -14.36 -11.05 9.79
N SER A 161 -13.24 -11.01 10.54
CA SER A 161 -13.25 -10.86 12.00
C SER A 161 -13.20 -9.41 12.49
N VAL A 162 -12.89 -8.45 11.60
CA VAL A 162 -12.71 -7.03 11.93
C VAL A 162 -13.59 -6.14 11.06
N ARG A 163 -13.80 -4.89 11.51
CA ARG A 163 -14.49 -3.86 10.70
C ARG A 163 -13.52 -2.93 9.97
N ILE A 164 -12.24 -3.00 10.30
CA ILE A 164 -11.19 -2.19 9.68
C ILE A 164 -10.96 -2.72 8.26
N PRO A 165 -10.99 -1.89 7.22
CA PRO A 165 -10.65 -2.33 5.87
C PRO A 165 -9.20 -2.82 5.82
N ALA A 166 -8.98 -3.98 5.18
CA ALA A 166 -7.67 -4.60 5.10
C ALA A 166 -7.17 -4.67 3.65
N ILE A 167 -5.88 -4.36 3.49
CA ILE A 167 -5.10 -4.54 2.27
C ILE A 167 -4.25 -5.80 2.47
N ILE A 168 -4.19 -6.67 1.49
CA ILE A 168 -3.31 -7.83 1.52
C ILE A 168 -2.01 -7.56 0.75
N ALA A 169 -0.90 -8.05 1.29
CA ALA A 169 0.45 -7.95 0.75
C ALA A 169 1.10 -9.35 0.65
N GLY A 170 2.45 -9.42 0.71
CA GLY A 170 3.19 -10.67 0.73
C GLY A 170 3.32 -11.33 -0.64
N GLY A 171 4.37 -10.98 -1.38
CA GLY A 171 4.73 -11.63 -2.64
C GLY A 171 3.69 -11.54 -3.76
N LEU A 172 2.77 -10.56 -3.71
CA LEU A 172 1.76 -10.38 -4.74
C LEU A 172 2.35 -9.77 -6.01
N GLY A 173 2.07 -10.43 -7.13
CA GLY A 173 2.44 -10.02 -8.48
C GLY A 173 1.30 -10.26 -9.47
N PRO A 174 1.52 -9.94 -10.77
CA PRO A 174 0.50 -10.15 -11.80
C PRO A 174 0.02 -11.59 -11.89
N GLU A 175 0.88 -12.55 -11.56
CA GLU A 175 0.67 -13.99 -11.67
C GLU A 175 -0.29 -14.55 -10.61
N ASN A 176 -0.45 -13.89 -9.46
CA ASN A 176 -1.18 -14.46 -8.33
C ASN A 176 -2.21 -13.51 -7.69
N VAL A 177 -2.18 -12.22 -8.01
CA VAL A 177 -3.01 -11.21 -7.33
C VAL A 177 -4.52 -11.45 -7.52
N GLN A 178 -4.96 -11.98 -8.66
CA GLN A 178 -6.38 -12.27 -8.86
C GLN A 178 -6.89 -13.40 -7.96
N GLU A 179 -6.08 -14.45 -7.80
CA GLU A 179 -6.42 -15.55 -6.91
C GLU A 179 -6.44 -15.08 -5.46
N ALA A 180 -5.48 -14.27 -5.04
CA ALA A 180 -5.46 -13.66 -3.71
C ALA A 180 -6.73 -12.83 -3.45
N ILE A 181 -7.15 -12.00 -4.40
CA ILE A 181 -8.39 -11.22 -4.31
C ILE A 181 -9.62 -12.13 -4.20
N ARG A 182 -9.68 -13.18 -5.01
CA ARG A 182 -10.80 -14.12 -5.02
C ARG A 182 -10.97 -14.84 -3.69
N VAL A 183 -9.86 -15.26 -3.09
CA VAL A 183 -9.84 -16.02 -1.83
C VAL A 183 -10.08 -15.09 -0.65
N ALA A 184 -9.25 -14.06 -0.47
CA ALA A 184 -9.24 -13.22 0.72
C ALA A 184 -10.33 -12.14 0.72
N ARG A 185 -10.79 -11.67 -0.45
CA ARG A 185 -11.77 -10.58 -0.62
C ARG A 185 -11.39 -9.29 0.13
N PRO A 186 -10.18 -8.77 -0.07
CA PRO A 186 -9.68 -7.61 0.65
C PRO A 186 -10.29 -6.29 0.13
N ALA A 187 -10.11 -5.22 0.90
CA ALA A 187 -10.39 -3.85 0.45
C ALA A 187 -9.37 -3.36 -0.58
N GLY A 188 -8.15 -3.92 -0.57
CA GLY A 188 -7.08 -3.57 -1.50
C GLY A 188 -5.97 -4.61 -1.54
N VAL A 189 -5.04 -4.40 -2.48
CA VAL A 189 -3.85 -5.23 -2.67
C VAL A 189 -2.60 -4.36 -2.73
N ASP A 190 -1.50 -4.88 -2.19
CA ASP A 190 -0.19 -4.24 -2.15
C ASP A 190 0.87 -5.05 -2.89
N SER A 191 1.79 -4.38 -3.55
CA SER A 191 2.98 -5.00 -4.10
C SER A 191 4.21 -4.11 -3.90
N LYS A 192 5.30 -4.74 -3.48
CA LYS A 192 6.62 -4.11 -3.37
C LYS A 192 7.64 -4.85 -4.22
N THR A 193 8.08 -6.01 -3.79
CA THR A 193 9.19 -6.77 -4.39
C THR A 193 8.90 -7.20 -5.83
N LYS A 194 7.67 -7.60 -6.13
CA LYS A 194 7.25 -8.04 -7.47
C LYS A 194 7.10 -6.89 -8.48
N THR A 195 7.15 -5.64 -8.01
CA THR A 195 7.14 -4.44 -8.85
C THR A 195 8.50 -3.75 -8.92
N ASP A 196 9.54 -4.31 -8.28
CA ASP A 196 10.92 -3.82 -8.37
C ASP A 196 11.61 -4.32 -9.63
N LYS A 197 12.62 -3.57 -10.10
CA LYS A 197 13.56 -4.03 -11.12
C LYS A 197 14.36 -5.22 -10.62
N SER A 198 14.76 -6.08 -11.54
CA SER A 198 15.52 -7.29 -11.21
C SER A 198 17.04 -7.05 -11.09
N ASP A 199 17.49 -5.79 -11.14
CA ASP A 199 18.88 -5.38 -11.10
C ASP A 199 19.43 -5.13 -9.67
N GLY A 200 18.61 -5.38 -8.65
CA GLY A 200 18.97 -5.14 -7.25
C GLY A 200 18.91 -3.67 -6.80
N SER A 201 18.53 -2.74 -7.69
CA SER A 201 18.42 -1.31 -7.35
C SER A 201 17.22 -1.00 -6.45
N HIS A 202 16.26 -1.92 -6.34
CA HIS A 202 14.95 -1.72 -5.66
C HIS A 202 14.15 -0.53 -6.19
N THR A 203 14.49 0.02 -7.35
CA THR A 203 13.66 1.00 -8.05
C THR A 203 12.49 0.31 -8.74
N LYS A 204 11.41 1.05 -8.99
CA LYS A 204 10.21 0.45 -9.58
C LYS A 204 10.40 0.14 -11.06
N ASP A 205 9.99 -1.08 -11.44
CA ASP A 205 9.76 -1.46 -12.82
C ASP A 205 8.33 -1.07 -13.20
N LEU A 206 8.19 -0.03 -14.01
CA LEU A 206 6.88 0.50 -14.36
C LEU A 206 6.05 -0.47 -15.21
N GLN A 207 6.68 -1.39 -15.93
CA GLN A 207 5.97 -2.42 -16.69
C GLN A 207 5.39 -3.47 -15.74
N LYS A 208 6.17 -3.94 -14.78
CA LYS A 208 5.69 -4.86 -13.73
C LYS A 208 4.58 -4.22 -12.89
N ALA A 209 4.73 -2.94 -12.50
CA ALA A 209 3.71 -2.21 -11.76
C ALA A 209 2.41 -2.09 -12.56
N SER A 210 2.50 -1.76 -13.86
CA SER A 210 1.34 -1.72 -14.75
C SER A 210 0.66 -3.08 -14.89
N ALA A 211 1.44 -4.15 -15.08
CA ALA A 211 0.92 -5.51 -15.19
C ALA A 211 0.20 -5.96 -13.90
N PHE A 212 0.77 -5.62 -12.72
CA PHE A 212 0.14 -5.88 -11.43
C PHE A 212 -1.22 -5.18 -11.29
N VAL A 213 -1.28 -3.87 -11.58
CA VAL A 213 -2.53 -3.09 -11.50
C VAL A 213 -3.57 -3.61 -12.49
N GLN A 214 -3.17 -3.97 -13.71
CA GLN A 214 -4.07 -4.54 -14.72
C GLN A 214 -4.61 -5.90 -14.29
N ALA A 215 -3.74 -6.80 -13.80
CA ALA A 215 -4.14 -8.09 -13.28
C ALA A 215 -5.12 -7.93 -12.12
N ALA A 216 -4.82 -7.06 -11.15
CA ALA A 216 -5.68 -6.83 -9.99
C ALA A 216 -7.07 -6.25 -10.36
N ARG A 217 -7.17 -5.46 -11.43
CA ARG A 217 -8.46 -4.97 -11.95
C ARG A 217 -9.34 -6.06 -12.57
N GLY A 218 -8.73 -7.15 -13.04
CA GLY A 218 -9.43 -8.24 -13.71
C GLY A 218 -9.92 -7.92 -15.13
N PRO A 219 -10.37 -8.92 -15.88
CA PRO A 219 -10.68 -8.80 -17.32
C PRO A 219 -11.85 -7.87 -17.64
N ASN A 220 -12.76 -7.58 -16.70
CA ASN A 220 -13.94 -6.74 -16.96
C ASN A 220 -13.67 -5.23 -16.95
N CYS A 221 -12.48 -4.78 -16.56
CA CYS A 221 -12.16 -3.34 -16.52
C CYS A 221 -11.58 -2.82 -17.86
N ALA A 222 -10.96 -3.70 -18.65
CA ALA A 222 -10.38 -3.33 -19.95
C ALA A 222 -11.44 -2.95 -21.01
N THR A 223 -12.64 -3.52 -20.92
CA THR A 223 -13.73 -3.25 -21.89
C THR A 223 -14.38 -1.88 -21.73
N ASN A 224 -14.29 -1.24 -20.57
CA ASN A 224 -14.91 0.07 -20.35
C ASN A 224 -14.04 1.23 -20.88
N GLN A 225 -12.71 1.11 -20.84
CA GLN A 225 -11.83 2.15 -21.39
C GLN A 225 -11.87 2.18 -22.93
N HIS A 226 -11.99 1.03 -23.59
CA HIS A 226 -12.17 0.96 -25.06
C HIS A 226 -13.54 1.51 -25.50
N ARG A 227 -14.60 1.32 -24.70
CA ARG A 227 -15.93 1.85 -25.01
C ARG A 227 -15.99 3.38 -24.87
N VAL A 228 -15.28 3.97 -23.91
CA VAL A 228 -15.21 5.43 -23.72
C VAL A 228 -14.42 6.08 -24.86
N LEU A 229 -13.29 5.47 -25.30
CA LEU A 229 -12.50 5.98 -26.43
C LEU A 229 -13.25 5.86 -27.77
N LEU A 230 -13.96 4.76 -28.01
CA LEU A 230 -14.77 4.59 -29.22
C LEU A 230 -16.02 5.50 -29.22
N GLY A 231 -16.59 5.80 -28.05
CA GLY A 231 -17.71 6.75 -27.91
C GLY A 231 -17.30 8.19 -28.20
N VAL A 232 -16.10 8.61 -27.81
CA VAL A 232 -15.57 9.96 -28.07
C VAL A 232 -15.22 10.15 -29.56
N VAL A 233 -14.64 9.13 -30.21
CA VAL A 233 -14.29 9.19 -31.64
C VAL A 233 -15.53 9.19 -32.50
N SER A 234 -16.61 8.48 -32.12
CA SER A 234 -17.88 8.45 -32.85
C SER A 234 -18.64 9.78 -32.72
N ARG A 235 -18.53 10.50 -31.63
CA ARG A 235 -19.16 11.82 -31.44
C ARG A 235 -18.45 12.91 -32.25
N ALA A 236 -17.12 12.89 -32.30
CA ALA A 236 -16.34 13.86 -33.08
C ALA A 236 -16.52 13.72 -34.60
N LYS A 237 -16.93 12.54 -35.13
CA LYS A 237 -17.23 12.35 -36.55
C LYS A 237 -18.63 12.78 -36.95
N ARG A 238 -19.59 12.91 -36.02
CA ARG A 238 -20.96 13.37 -36.35
C ARG A 238 -21.12 14.91 -36.38
N GLU A 239 -20.18 15.65 -35.78
CA GLU A 239 -20.22 17.12 -35.80
C GLU A 239 -19.54 17.74 -37.03
N LYS A 240 -18.92 16.95 -37.92
CA LYS A 240 -18.27 17.43 -39.15
C LYS A 240 -19.04 17.20 -40.44
N THR A 241 -20.31 16.80 -40.38
CA THR A 241 -21.15 16.52 -41.55
C THR A 241 -22.45 17.32 -41.57
N VAL A 242 -22.46 18.53 -41.02
CA VAL A 242 -23.53 19.50 -41.17
C VAL A 242 -22.85 20.84 -41.46
N ASP A 243 -22.57 21.05 -42.74
CA ASP A 243 -22.45 22.31 -43.45
C ASP A 243 -22.64 22.02 -44.95
#